data_0a6b9c8556342aa9736b79e19b78c51d
#
_entry.id   0a6b9c8556342aa9736b79e19b78c51d
#
_cell.length_a   1.000
_cell.length_b   1.000
_cell.length_c   1.000
_cell.angle_alpha   90.00
_cell.angle_beta   90.00
_cell.angle_gamma   90.00
#
_symmetry.space_group_name_H-M   'P 1'
#
loop_
_entity.id
_entity.type
_entity.pdbx_description
1 polymer ?
#
loop_
_entity_poly.entity_id
_entity_poly.type
_entity_poly.pdbx_seq_one_letter_code
_entity_poly.pdbx_strand_id
1 'polypeptide(L)'
;MNALDRLTGDAQTFIDKVWASSVHVHRTDPGLGESVLSLADVDHLLTETAIRTPAVRVAHDGSVLAESRFTRGGSLAGKPLTGLVDPVKLMQLHDAGATIVLQGLQRYWTPVSDLVAELELELGHPCQANAYLTPPGAQGFAVHSDSHDVFVMQTHGTKLWEIHGEGGPGELLLEPGVVAYLPTGTPHAARAQQAVSLHLTIGINQLTWRHLLSRLIDEVIADVPDEHLPAGYLADPDLLSAELAERLAAVADDVRRLDAPAATRAQAEQFLSGRPPRVAGALLDREALARGLSADTVLRRRAGHPCEVVPDGESLRLLLGDRVLRVPARLREAVDVVASTPRLAPRDLPLDPESALVLCRRLVREGLLEVGR
;
A
#
# COMPACT_ATOMS: atom_id res chain seq x y z
N MET A 1 -5.96 18.48 0.15
CA MET A 1 -5.23 17.88 -0.98
C MET A 1 -4.95 16.45 -0.60
N ASN A 2 -5.42 15.50 -1.38
CA ASN A 2 -5.26 14.07 -1.15
C ASN A 2 -3.84 13.60 -1.51
N ALA A 3 -3.50 12.31 -1.29
CA ALA A 3 -2.15 11.82 -1.51
C ALA A 3 -1.76 11.88 -3.00
N LEU A 4 -2.65 11.47 -3.89
CA LEU A 4 -2.39 11.44 -5.32
C LEU A 4 -2.22 12.86 -5.90
N ASP A 5 -3.04 13.84 -5.46
CA ASP A 5 -2.85 15.24 -5.84
C ASP A 5 -1.47 15.77 -5.41
N ARG A 6 -1.01 15.41 -4.20
CA ARG A 6 0.34 15.83 -3.73
C ARG A 6 1.46 15.27 -4.59
N LEU A 7 1.29 14.05 -5.13
CA LEU A 7 2.31 13.37 -5.92
C LEU A 7 2.24 13.68 -7.42
N THR A 8 1.07 14.11 -7.93
CA THR A 8 0.83 14.27 -9.38
C THR A 8 0.36 15.66 -9.80
N GLY A 9 -0.06 16.49 -8.86
CA GLY A 9 -0.63 17.84 -9.08
C GLY A 9 -2.13 17.82 -9.34
N ASP A 10 -2.65 16.83 -10.05
CA ASP A 10 -4.07 16.65 -10.37
C ASP A 10 -4.35 15.15 -10.51
N ALA A 11 -4.97 14.59 -9.48
CA ALA A 11 -5.27 13.15 -9.40
C ALA A 11 -6.15 12.66 -10.56
N GLN A 12 -7.18 13.43 -10.94
CA GLN A 12 -8.10 13.02 -12.00
C GLN A 12 -7.40 13.02 -13.37
N THR A 13 -6.66 14.06 -13.69
CA THR A 13 -5.88 14.12 -14.93
C THR A 13 -4.84 13.00 -14.98
N PHE A 14 -4.20 12.69 -13.85
CA PHE A 14 -3.24 11.58 -13.77
C PHE A 14 -3.92 10.23 -14.06
N ILE A 15 -5.05 9.94 -13.42
CA ILE A 15 -5.80 8.68 -13.64
C ILE A 15 -6.25 8.56 -15.09
N ASP A 16 -6.78 9.63 -15.68
CA ASP A 16 -7.39 9.58 -17.01
C ASP A 16 -6.37 9.53 -18.15
N LYS A 17 -5.15 10.08 -17.98
CA LYS A 17 -4.23 10.31 -19.08
C LYS A 17 -2.83 9.74 -18.91
N VAL A 18 -2.41 9.47 -17.67
CA VAL A 18 -1.03 9.08 -17.36
C VAL A 18 -0.94 7.66 -16.84
N TRP A 19 -1.89 7.26 -16.01
CA TRP A 19 -1.92 5.97 -15.34
C TRP A 19 -1.63 4.80 -16.28
N ALA A 20 -0.65 3.95 -15.95
CA ALA A 20 -0.20 2.77 -16.68
C ALA A 20 0.25 3.02 -18.14
N SER A 21 0.44 4.28 -18.56
CA SER A 21 0.73 4.61 -19.96
C SER A 21 2.03 5.37 -20.18
N SER A 22 2.32 6.38 -19.38
CA SER A 22 3.45 7.27 -19.62
C SER A 22 4.14 7.73 -18.35
N VAL A 23 5.41 8.11 -18.46
CA VAL A 23 6.17 8.75 -17.39
C VAL A 23 5.54 10.11 -17.08
N HIS A 24 5.45 10.43 -15.77
CA HIS A 24 4.97 11.74 -15.32
C HIS A 24 5.94 12.32 -14.29
N VAL A 25 6.22 13.61 -14.41
CA VAL A 25 7.06 14.35 -13.47
C VAL A 25 6.27 15.52 -12.92
N HIS A 26 6.19 15.62 -11.59
CA HIS A 26 5.49 16.69 -10.89
C HIS A 26 6.42 17.40 -9.90
N ARG A 27 6.24 18.71 -9.75
CA ARG A 27 6.86 19.50 -8.67
C ARG A 27 5.84 19.75 -7.59
N THR A 28 6.11 19.16 -6.42
CA THR A 28 5.31 19.31 -5.20
C THR A 28 6.02 20.24 -4.18
N ASP A 29 5.42 20.39 -3.00
CA ASP A 29 6.07 21.08 -1.88
C ASP A 29 7.41 20.38 -1.54
N PRO A 30 8.54 21.09 -1.54
CA PRO A 30 9.83 20.53 -1.16
C PRO A 30 9.86 19.91 0.24
N GLY A 31 9.06 20.43 1.18
CA GLY A 31 8.93 19.91 2.55
C GLY A 31 8.15 18.61 2.66
N LEU A 32 7.41 18.19 1.61
CA LEU A 32 6.62 16.97 1.63
C LEU A 32 7.52 15.74 1.90
N GLY A 33 8.61 15.62 1.13
CA GLY A 33 9.53 14.49 1.26
C GLY A 33 10.11 14.39 2.67
N GLU A 34 10.62 15.48 3.20
CA GLU A 34 11.19 15.56 4.55
C GLU A 34 10.15 15.22 5.64
N SER A 35 8.91 15.69 5.48
CA SER A 35 7.82 15.39 6.42
C SER A 35 7.40 13.91 6.43
N VAL A 36 7.65 13.19 5.33
CA VAL A 36 7.33 11.76 5.21
C VAL A 36 8.49 10.88 5.68
N LEU A 37 9.72 11.22 5.29
CA LEU A 37 10.93 10.49 5.66
C LEU A 37 12.17 11.38 5.52
N SER A 38 12.64 11.94 6.63
CA SER A 38 13.88 12.71 6.69
C SER A 38 15.12 11.82 6.79
N LEU A 39 16.31 12.39 6.57
CA LEU A 39 17.58 11.70 6.81
C LEU A 39 17.75 11.33 8.29
N ALA A 40 17.28 12.19 9.21
CA ALA A 40 17.30 11.91 10.64
C ALA A 40 16.42 10.73 11.04
N ASP A 41 15.26 10.57 10.39
CA ASP A 41 14.38 9.40 10.60
C ASP A 41 15.05 8.11 10.16
N VAL A 42 15.75 8.14 9.03
CA VAL A 42 16.51 6.98 8.54
C VAL A 42 17.67 6.66 9.49
N ASP A 43 18.40 7.66 9.95
CA ASP A 43 19.45 7.48 10.95
C ASP A 43 18.91 6.84 12.23
N HIS A 44 17.82 7.37 12.79
CA HIS A 44 17.14 6.78 13.94
C HIS A 44 16.76 5.30 13.70
N LEU A 45 16.12 4.99 12.56
CA LEU A 45 15.72 3.61 12.25
C LEU A 45 16.90 2.65 12.19
N LEU A 46 18.03 3.07 11.64
CA LEU A 46 19.20 2.21 11.42
C LEU A 46 20.10 2.09 12.65
N THR A 47 20.18 3.13 13.49
CA THR A 47 21.18 3.20 14.57
C THR A 47 20.60 3.04 15.96
N GLU A 48 19.32 3.41 16.18
CA GLU A 48 18.71 3.44 17.52
C GLU A 48 17.62 2.38 17.71
N THR A 49 17.25 1.66 16.64
CA THR A 49 16.23 0.60 16.72
C THR A 49 16.85 -0.79 16.58
N ALA A 50 16.08 -1.83 16.90
CA ALA A 50 16.48 -3.21 16.67
C ALA A 50 16.04 -3.70 15.27
N ILE A 51 16.22 -2.87 14.24
CA ILE A 51 15.82 -3.22 12.87
C ILE A 51 16.58 -4.46 12.37
N ARG A 52 15.91 -5.27 11.57
CA ARG A 52 16.41 -6.57 11.11
C ARG A 52 16.21 -6.77 9.62
N THR A 53 16.97 -7.72 9.07
CA THR A 53 16.62 -8.31 7.78
C THR A 53 15.26 -9.05 7.88
N PRO A 54 14.42 -9.03 6.85
CA PRO A 54 14.64 -8.43 5.53
C PRO A 54 14.23 -6.94 5.42
N ALA A 55 13.95 -6.23 6.52
CA ALA A 55 13.60 -4.80 6.47
C ALA A 55 14.79 -3.92 5.97
N VAL A 56 16.02 -4.40 6.08
CA VAL A 56 17.23 -3.76 5.53
C VAL A 56 17.88 -4.66 4.51
N ARG A 57 18.25 -4.10 3.37
CA ARG A 57 19.05 -4.71 2.31
C ARG A 57 20.17 -3.75 1.92
N VAL A 58 21.32 -4.27 1.52
CA VAL A 58 22.45 -3.47 1.07
C VAL A 58 22.83 -3.89 -0.35
N ALA A 59 23.03 -2.93 -1.23
CA ALA A 59 23.49 -3.15 -2.61
C ALA A 59 24.78 -2.39 -2.86
N HIS A 60 25.71 -3.02 -3.56
CA HIS A 60 26.99 -2.42 -3.96
C HIS A 60 27.32 -2.86 -5.38
N ASP A 61 27.68 -1.92 -6.24
CA ASP A 61 27.98 -2.16 -7.67
C ASP A 61 26.89 -3.01 -8.37
N GLY A 62 25.61 -2.64 -8.16
CA GLY A 62 24.48 -3.31 -8.78
C GLY A 62 24.10 -4.68 -8.18
N SER A 63 24.84 -5.18 -7.20
CA SER A 63 24.62 -6.49 -6.60
C SER A 63 24.19 -6.40 -5.14
N VAL A 64 23.26 -7.28 -4.72
CA VAL A 64 22.83 -7.36 -3.32
C VAL A 64 23.86 -8.10 -2.50
N LEU A 65 24.29 -7.50 -1.39
CA LEU A 65 25.25 -8.09 -0.48
C LEU A 65 24.60 -9.13 0.45
N ALA A 66 25.38 -10.17 0.81
CA ALA A 66 24.93 -11.16 1.79
C ALA A 66 24.66 -10.50 3.16
N GLU A 67 23.58 -10.88 3.82
CA GLU A 67 23.14 -10.31 5.11
C GLU A 67 24.21 -10.37 6.19
N SER A 68 25.05 -11.42 6.21
CA SER A 68 26.16 -11.58 7.13
C SER A 68 27.19 -10.43 7.10
N ARG A 69 27.23 -9.66 6.02
CA ARG A 69 28.12 -8.51 5.85
C ARG A 69 27.75 -7.33 6.74
N PHE A 70 26.44 -7.17 7.07
CA PHE A 70 25.92 -6.03 7.81
C PHE A 70 25.00 -6.43 8.99
N THR A 71 24.99 -7.73 9.36
CA THR A 71 24.24 -8.19 10.53
C THR A 71 25.19 -8.67 11.62
N ARG A 72 24.62 -8.78 12.82
CA ARG A 72 25.28 -9.37 14.00
C ARG A 72 24.34 -10.32 14.72
N GLY A 73 24.88 -11.23 15.47
CA GLY A 73 24.14 -12.02 16.42
C GLY A 73 23.76 -11.20 17.66
N GLY A 74 22.73 -11.63 18.34
CA GLY A 74 22.29 -11.08 19.62
C GLY A 74 21.44 -12.08 20.37
N SER A 75 21.07 -11.76 21.59
CA SER A 75 20.10 -12.54 22.36
C SER A 75 19.18 -11.62 23.15
N LEU A 76 17.93 -12.04 23.35
CA LEU A 76 16.95 -11.37 24.18
C LEU A 76 16.31 -12.41 25.08
N ALA A 77 16.40 -12.23 26.41
CA ALA A 77 15.89 -13.19 27.41
C ALA A 77 16.36 -14.64 27.12
N GLY A 78 17.63 -14.83 26.72
CA GLY A 78 18.21 -16.13 26.43
C GLY A 78 17.85 -16.73 25.07
N LYS A 79 17.00 -16.05 24.27
CA LYS A 79 16.64 -16.50 22.92
C LYS A 79 17.49 -15.79 21.88
N PRO A 80 18.02 -16.49 20.84
CA PRO A 80 18.83 -15.87 19.80
C PRO A 80 18.02 -14.86 18.97
N LEU A 81 18.65 -13.72 18.68
CA LEU A 81 18.17 -12.73 17.74
C LEU A 81 18.92 -12.89 16.42
N THR A 82 18.22 -13.23 15.34
CA THR A 82 18.78 -13.38 14.00
C THR A 82 18.50 -12.14 13.14
N GLY A 83 19.42 -11.86 12.20
CA GLY A 83 19.25 -10.78 11.23
C GLY A 83 19.31 -9.36 11.84
N LEU A 84 19.77 -9.20 13.08
CA LEU A 84 19.92 -7.89 13.70
C LEU A 84 20.94 -7.06 12.93
N VAL A 85 20.58 -5.88 12.48
CA VAL A 85 21.50 -4.98 11.77
C VAL A 85 22.58 -4.51 12.72
N ASP A 86 23.81 -4.49 12.23
CA ASP A 86 24.97 -3.91 12.92
C ASP A 86 25.22 -2.51 12.34
N PRO A 87 24.88 -1.42 13.05
CA PRO A 87 25.03 -0.07 12.52
C PRO A 87 26.44 0.28 12.08
N VAL A 88 27.46 -0.23 12.80
CA VAL A 88 28.87 0.07 12.48
C VAL A 88 29.27 -0.55 11.14
N LYS A 89 28.93 -1.83 10.95
CA LYS A 89 29.20 -2.51 9.67
C LYS A 89 28.43 -1.87 8.53
N LEU A 90 27.17 -1.46 8.81
CA LEU A 90 26.30 -0.82 7.81
C LEU A 90 26.89 0.51 7.35
N MET A 91 27.33 1.36 8.28
CA MET A 91 27.98 2.65 7.94
C MET A 91 29.30 2.43 7.19
N GLN A 92 30.13 1.45 7.57
CA GLN A 92 31.36 1.11 6.82
C GLN A 92 31.07 0.72 5.36
N LEU A 93 29.97 -0.03 5.12
CA LEU A 93 29.56 -0.38 3.75
C LEU A 93 29.07 0.85 2.99
N HIS A 94 28.30 1.73 3.65
CA HIS A 94 27.85 2.98 3.07
C HIS A 94 29.03 3.89 2.69
N ASP A 95 30.01 4.05 3.58
CA ASP A 95 31.23 4.82 3.31
C ASP A 95 32.06 4.23 2.15
N ALA A 96 31.97 2.91 1.96
CA ALA A 96 32.58 2.20 0.84
C ALA A 96 31.78 2.27 -0.48
N GLY A 97 30.69 3.04 -0.55
CA GLY A 97 29.90 3.23 -1.76
C GLY A 97 28.61 2.41 -1.84
N ALA A 98 28.27 1.62 -0.81
CA ALA A 98 27.06 0.81 -0.87
C ALA A 98 25.78 1.61 -0.60
N THR A 99 24.71 1.31 -1.34
CA THR A 99 23.37 1.82 -1.10
C THR A 99 22.67 0.98 -0.04
N ILE A 100 22.13 1.63 0.99
CA ILE A 100 21.27 1.01 1.99
C ILE A 100 19.82 1.13 1.55
N VAL A 101 19.08 0.04 1.60
CA VAL A 101 17.65 0.00 1.25
C VAL A 101 16.85 -0.39 2.47
N LEU A 102 15.94 0.48 2.90
CA LEU A 102 14.89 0.18 3.88
C LEU A 102 13.67 -0.35 3.13
N GLN A 103 13.26 -1.59 3.41
CA GLN A 103 12.19 -2.28 2.71
C GLN A 103 10.89 -2.32 3.53
N GLY A 104 9.76 -2.09 2.85
CA GLY A 104 8.44 -2.20 3.48
C GLY A 104 8.18 -1.18 4.58
N LEU A 105 8.68 0.05 4.42
CA LEU A 105 8.57 1.15 5.38
C LEU A 105 7.15 1.42 5.86
N GLN A 106 6.15 1.21 5.04
CA GLN A 106 4.73 1.36 5.41
C GLN A 106 4.31 0.44 6.58
N ARG A 107 5.11 -0.55 6.94
CA ARG A 107 4.82 -1.50 8.03
C ARG A 107 5.30 -1.03 9.39
N TYR A 108 6.28 -0.10 9.44
CA TYR A 108 6.94 0.29 10.67
C TYR A 108 7.28 1.79 10.79
N TRP A 109 6.96 2.60 9.76
CA TRP A 109 7.14 4.05 9.79
C TRP A 109 5.82 4.77 9.49
N THR A 110 5.22 5.41 10.50
CA THR A 110 3.85 5.94 10.44
C THR A 110 3.63 6.94 9.30
N PRO A 111 4.48 7.97 9.06
CA PRO A 111 4.22 8.93 7.97
C PRO A 111 4.18 8.27 6.59
N VAL A 112 5.06 7.29 6.33
CA VAL A 112 5.03 6.50 5.08
C VAL A 112 3.79 5.58 5.04
N SER A 113 3.43 4.98 6.18
CA SER A 113 2.22 4.15 6.28
C SER A 113 0.95 4.95 5.94
N ASP A 114 0.86 6.20 6.41
CA ASP A 114 -0.29 7.08 6.15
C ASP A 114 -0.35 7.45 4.67
N LEU A 115 0.75 7.90 4.08
CA LEU A 115 0.84 8.24 2.65
C LEU A 115 0.48 7.04 1.76
N VAL A 116 1.04 5.85 2.04
CA VAL A 116 0.76 4.63 1.29
C VAL A 116 -0.72 4.25 1.38
N ALA A 117 -1.30 4.30 2.57
CA ALA A 117 -2.70 3.90 2.74
C ALA A 117 -3.69 4.87 2.09
N GLU A 118 -3.41 6.18 2.10
CA GLU A 118 -4.21 7.15 1.34
C GLU A 118 -4.12 6.86 -0.16
N LEU A 119 -2.90 6.65 -0.67
CA LEU A 119 -2.65 6.35 -2.09
C LEU A 119 -3.34 5.05 -2.54
N GLU A 120 -3.31 4.00 -1.71
CA GLU A 120 -4.01 2.75 -1.98
C GLU A 120 -5.52 2.93 -2.14
N LEU A 121 -6.15 3.79 -1.31
CA LEU A 121 -7.59 4.07 -1.41
C LEU A 121 -7.94 4.87 -2.65
N GLU A 122 -7.07 5.76 -3.09
CA GLU A 122 -7.29 6.58 -4.28
C GLU A 122 -7.05 5.80 -5.58
N LEU A 123 -6.06 4.91 -5.60
CA LEU A 123 -5.73 4.10 -6.76
C LEU A 123 -6.53 2.80 -6.87
N GLY A 124 -7.03 2.26 -5.75
CA GLY A 124 -7.63 0.92 -5.71
C GLY A 124 -6.63 -0.22 -5.89
N HIS A 125 -5.34 0.03 -5.63
CA HIS A 125 -4.24 -0.92 -5.79
C HIS A 125 -3.37 -1.00 -4.52
N PRO A 126 -2.90 -2.20 -4.11
CA PRO A 126 -1.95 -2.32 -3.01
C PRO A 126 -0.64 -1.62 -3.33
N CYS A 127 -0.05 -0.96 -2.34
CA CYS A 127 1.23 -0.27 -2.48
C CYS A 127 2.24 -0.74 -1.43
N GLN A 128 3.52 -0.59 -1.75
CA GLN A 128 4.63 -0.82 -0.83
C GLN A 128 5.65 0.31 -0.94
N ALA A 129 6.35 0.63 0.13
CA ALA A 129 7.32 1.70 0.13
C ALA A 129 8.70 1.22 0.56
N ASN A 130 9.72 1.62 -0.20
CA ASN A 130 11.12 1.37 0.09
C ASN A 130 11.89 2.70 0.03
N ALA A 131 12.88 2.87 0.91
CA ALA A 131 13.78 4.01 0.84
C ALA A 131 15.20 3.58 0.47
N TYR A 132 15.87 4.42 -0.27
CA TYR A 132 17.22 4.17 -0.79
C TYR A 132 18.15 5.29 -0.33
N LEU A 133 19.06 4.97 0.57
CA LEU A 133 20.13 5.86 1.03
C LEU A 133 21.41 5.52 0.27
N THR A 134 21.86 6.45 -0.59
CA THR A 134 22.99 6.26 -1.49
C THR A 134 24.08 7.29 -1.16
N PRO A 135 25.36 6.88 -0.93
CA PRO A 135 26.46 7.80 -0.65
C PRO A 135 26.83 8.65 -1.89
N PRO A 136 27.59 9.73 -1.68
CA PRO A 136 28.01 10.62 -2.77
C PRO A 136 28.71 9.86 -3.90
N GLY A 137 28.37 10.18 -5.15
CA GLY A 137 29.01 9.66 -6.35
C GLY A 137 28.73 8.18 -6.66
N ALA A 138 28.04 7.47 -5.77
CA ALA A 138 27.75 6.06 -5.98
C ALA A 138 26.62 5.87 -7.00
N GLN A 139 26.78 4.83 -7.82
CA GLN A 139 25.72 4.34 -8.68
C GLN A 139 24.93 3.29 -7.90
N GLY A 140 23.58 3.38 -7.93
CA GLY A 140 22.72 2.37 -7.35
C GLY A 140 22.69 1.09 -8.20
N PHE A 141 21.55 0.80 -8.82
CA PHE A 141 21.39 -0.31 -9.75
C PHE A 141 21.76 0.09 -11.17
N ALA A 142 22.21 -0.88 -11.97
CA ALA A 142 22.36 -0.74 -13.42
C ALA A 142 20.98 -0.44 -14.05
N VAL A 143 20.95 -0.08 -15.34
CA VAL A 143 19.68 0.09 -16.07
C VAL A 143 18.84 -1.16 -15.92
N HIS A 144 17.63 -0.99 -15.43
CA HIS A 144 16.64 -2.05 -15.22
C HIS A 144 15.23 -1.52 -15.44
N SER A 145 14.25 -2.39 -15.39
CA SER A 145 12.83 -2.05 -15.43
C SER A 145 12.12 -2.79 -14.29
N ASP A 146 11.20 -2.11 -13.62
CA ASP A 146 10.39 -2.74 -12.60
C ASP A 146 9.19 -3.48 -13.21
N SER A 147 8.75 -4.55 -12.53
CA SER A 147 7.55 -5.32 -12.90
C SER A 147 6.25 -4.70 -12.38
N HIS A 148 6.31 -3.52 -11.80
CA HIS A 148 5.21 -2.77 -11.23
C HIS A 148 5.45 -1.26 -11.41
N ASP A 149 4.38 -0.49 -11.34
CA ASP A 149 4.46 0.97 -11.42
C ASP A 149 5.09 1.54 -10.15
N VAL A 150 5.81 2.65 -10.28
CA VAL A 150 6.46 3.28 -9.13
C VAL A 150 6.27 4.79 -9.12
N PHE A 151 6.04 5.35 -7.94
CA PHE A 151 6.35 6.74 -7.63
C PHE A 151 7.72 6.82 -6.98
N VAL A 152 8.53 7.77 -7.41
CA VAL A 152 9.84 8.08 -6.82
C VAL A 152 9.82 9.51 -6.32
N MET A 153 10.06 9.72 -5.03
CA MET A 153 10.10 11.01 -4.38
C MET A 153 11.46 11.22 -3.72
N GLN A 154 12.19 12.26 -4.13
CA GLN A 154 13.43 12.64 -3.47
C GLN A 154 13.12 13.33 -2.15
N THR A 155 13.73 12.85 -1.05
CA THR A 155 13.49 13.42 0.29
C THR A 155 14.72 14.17 0.82
N HIS A 156 15.95 13.79 0.40
CA HIS A 156 17.17 14.48 0.77
C HIS A 156 18.24 14.36 -0.32
N GLY A 157 19.04 15.41 -0.49
CA GLY A 157 20.08 15.46 -1.51
C GLY A 157 19.52 15.39 -2.92
N THR A 158 20.35 15.00 -3.90
CA THR A 158 19.96 14.94 -5.32
C THR A 158 20.38 13.62 -5.94
N LYS A 159 19.63 13.19 -6.96
CA LYS A 159 19.93 11.98 -7.71
C LYS A 159 19.63 12.19 -9.19
N LEU A 160 20.59 11.93 -10.06
CA LEU A 160 20.37 11.98 -11.50
C LEU A 160 19.77 10.64 -11.97
N TRP A 161 18.63 10.72 -12.61
CA TRP A 161 17.93 9.59 -13.18
C TRP A 161 18.01 9.64 -14.71
N GLU A 162 18.27 8.51 -15.31
CA GLU A 162 18.10 8.25 -16.74
C GLU A 162 16.80 7.47 -16.89
N ILE A 163 15.82 8.04 -17.57
CA ILE A 163 14.48 7.45 -17.72
C ILE A 163 14.14 7.37 -19.20
N HIS A 164 13.97 6.15 -19.69
CA HIS A 164 13.67 5.84 -21.08
C HIS A 164 12.27 5.26 -21.18
N GLY A 165 11.42 5.85 -22.02
CA GLY A 165 10.04 5.42 -22.20
C GLY A 165 9.19 6.55 -22.76
N GLU A 166 7.93 6.27 -23.04
CA GLU A 166 6.99 7.29 -23.50
C GLU A 166 6.79 8.34 -22.40
N GLY A 167 6.97 9.62 -22.77
CA GLY A 167 6.97 10.73 -21.81
C GLY A 167 8.24 10.83 -20.94
N GLY A 168 9.21 9.93 -21.11
CA GLY A 168 10.47 9.97 -20.36
C GLY A 168 11.34 11.16 -20.75
N PRO A 169 11.86 11.93 -19.78
CA PRO A 169 12.67 13.11 -20.02
C PRO A 169 14.09 12.80 -20.56
N GLY A 170 14.49 11.52 -20.65
CA GLY A 170 15.86 11.10 -20.85
C GLY A 170 16.67 11.24 -19.57
N GLU A 171 17.13 12.43 -19.23
CA GLU A 171 17.77 12.74 -17.94
C GLU A 171 16.85 13.59 -17.06
N LEU A 172 16.77 13.25 -15.78
CA LEU A 172 15.99 13.94 -14.76
C LEU A 172 16.81 14.07 -13.47
N LEU A 173 17.08 15.29 -13.03
CA LEU A 173 17.62 15.52 -11.70
C LEU A 173 16.46 15.51 -10.70
N LEU A 174 16.37 14.46 -9.86
CA LEU A 174 15.49 14.43 -8.72
C LEU A 174 16.12 15.18 -7.55
N GLU A 175 15.39 16.14 -7.04
CA GLU A 175 15.69 16.97 -5.86
C GLU A 175 14.45 17.04 -4.94
N PRO A 176 14.55 17.42 -3.67
CA PRO A 176 13.37 17.58 -2.80
C PRO A 176 12.30 18.46 -3.46
N GLY A 177 11.06 17.94 -3.48
CA GLY A 177 9.95 18.56 -4.19
C GLY A 177 9.76 18.06 -5.64
N VAL A 178 10.57 17.12 -6.12
CA VAL A 178 10.35 16.47 -7.41
C VAL A 178 9.88 15.03 -7.19
N VAL A 179 8.77 14.68 -7.83
CA VAL A 179 8.19 13.33 -7.85
C VAL A 179 8.14 12.86 -9.29
N ALA A 180 8.58 11.64 -9.53
CA ALA A 180 8.44 10.96 -10.83
C ALA A 180 7.55 9.72 -10.67
N TYR A 181 6.65 9.51 -11.63
CA TYR A 181 5.91 8.26 -11.81
C TYR A 181 6.45 7.54 -13.05
N LEU A 182 6.76 6.27 -12.88
CA LEU A 182 7.24 5.39 -13.94
C LEU A 182 6.29 4.20 -14.04
N PRO A 183 5.62 4.01 -15.18
CA PRO A 183 4.83 2.81 -15.41
C PRO A 183 5.69 1.56 -15.51
N THR A 184 5.10 0.41 -15.28
CA THR A 184 5.71 -0.92 -15.40
C THR A 184 6.53 -1.04 -16.69
N GLY A 185 7.73 -1.58 -16.58
CA GLY A 185 8.59 -1.84 -17.72
C GLY A 185 9.39 -0.63 -18.21
N THR A 186 9.25 0.56 -17.62
CA THR A 186 10.06 1.73 -17.98
C THR A 186 11.53 1.49 -17.64
N PRO A 187 12.46 1.47 -18.63
CA PRO A 187 13.89 1.31 -18.35
C PRO A 187 14.42 2.56 -17.66
N HIS A 188 15.12 2.37 -16.54
CA HIS A 188 15.70 3.47 -15.78
C HIS A 188 16.97 3.08 -15.04
N ALA A 189 17.81 4.08 -14.75
CA ALA A 189 18.97 3.99 -13.88
C ALA A 189 19.11 5.28 -13.06
N ALA A 190 19.80 5.22 -11.93
CA ALA A 190 19.99 6.39 -11.10
C ALA A 190 21.34 6.39 -10.39
N ARG A 191 21.97 7.58 -10.27
CA ARG A 191 23.23 7.77 -9.54
C ARG A 191 23.18 9.01 -8.65
N ALA A 192 23.69 8.88 -7.41
CA ALA A 192 23.84 10.00 -6.50
C ALA A 192 24.84 11.03 -7.07
N GLN A 193 24.60 12.29 -6.74
CA GLN A 193 25.49 13.38 -7.14
C GLN A 193 26.60 13.59 -6.09
N GLN A 194 26.88 14.83 -5.73
CA GLN A 194 27.99 15.21 -4.84
C GLN A 194 27.68 15.05 -3.34
N ALA A 195 26.44 14.73 -2.99
CA ALA A 195 25.97 14.57 -1.62
C ALA A 195 25.25 13.24 -1.41
N VAL A 196 25.07 12.86 -0.15
CA VAL A 196 24.19 11.75 0.21
C VAL A 196 22.80 11.96 -0.38
N SER A 197 22.25 10.94 -0.99
CA SER A 197 20.92 10.95 -1.61
C SER A 197 19.98 9.99 -0.90
N LEU A 198 18.83 10.49 -0.48
CA LEU A 198 17.73 9.68 0.04
C LEU A 198 16.51 9.89 -0.84
N HIS A 199 15.94 8.81 -1.36
CA HIS A 199 14.64 8.84 -2.02
C HIS A 199 13.73 7.73 -1.52
N LEU A 200 12.44 8.00 -1.53
CA LEU A 200 11.37 7.05 -1.28
C LEU A 200 10.80 6.57 -2.62
N THR A 201 10.71 5.26 -2.79
CA THR A 201 9.99 4.63 -3.90
C THR A 201 8.72 3.98 -3.36
N ILE A 202 7.57 4.32 -3.94
CA ILE A 202 6.29 3.69 -3.64
C ILE A 202 5.94 2.82 -4.85
N GLY A 203 6.11 1.52 -4.71
CA GLY A 203 5.74 0.52 -5.71
C GLY A 203 4.25 0.19 -5.61
N ILE A 204 3.58 0.18 -6.75
CA ILE A 204 2.17 -0.11 -6.87
C ILE A 204 2.02 -1.54 -7.39
N ASN A 205 1.54 -2.45 -6.54
CA ASN A 205 1.27 -3.83 -6.91
C ASN A 205 -0.08 -3.89 -7.63
N GLN A 206 -0.06 -3.51 -8.91
CA GLN A 206 -1.29 -3.32 -9.66
C GLN A 206 -2.14 -4.60 -9.77
N LEU A 207 -3.40 -4.48 -9.44
CA LEU A 207 -4.42 -5.48 -9.76
C LEU A 207 -4.69 -5.40 -11.26
N THR A 208 -4.58 -6.52 -11.97
CA THR A 208 -4.69 -6.57 -13.43
C THR A 208 -6.00 -7.20 -13.88
N TRP A 209 -6.43 -6.90 -15.09
CA TRP A 209 -7.56 -7.56 -15.75
C TRP A 209 -7.38 -9.08 -15.78
N ARG A 210 -6.16 -9.55 -16.05
CA ARG A 210 -5.86 -11.00 -16.03
C ARG A 210 -6.16 -11.61 -14.67
N HIS A 211 -5.73 -10.96 -13.58
CA HIS A 211 -5.95 -11.44 -12.22
C HIS A 211 -7.45 -11.50 -11.89
N LEU A 212 -8.18 -10.43 -12.19
CA LEU A 212 -9.63 -10.37 -11.95
C LEU A 212 -10.38 -11.43 -12.77
N LEU A 213 -10.08 -11.53 -14.08
CA LEU A 213 -10.74 -12.49 -14.95
C LEU A 213 -10.42 -13.95 -14.58
N SER A 214 -9.13 -14.25 -14.24
CA SER A 214 -8.78 -15.58 -13.78
C SER A 214 -9.59 -15.99 -12.56
N ARG A 215 -9.70 -15.11 -11.55
CA ARG A 215 -10.49 -15.39 -10.34
C ARG A 215 -11.97 -15.66 -10.67
N LEU A 216 -12.58 -14.85 -11.52
CA LEU A 216 -13.99 -15.03 -11.91
C LEU A 216 -14.21 -16.32 -12.72
N ILE A 217 -13.26 -16.70 -13.56
CA ILE A 217 -13.31 -17.97 -14.31
C ILE A 217 -13.09 -19.16 -13.35
N ASP A 218 -12.19 -19.04 -12.38
CA ASP A 218 -11.97 -20.07 -11.37
C ASP A 218 -13.25 -20.31 -10.53
N GLU A 219 -14.01 -19.25 -10.21
CA GLU A 219 -15.32 -19.36 -9.55
C GLU A 219 -16.32 -20.15 -10.42
N VAL A 220 -16.38 -19.87 -11.73
CA VAL A 220 -17.23 -20.63 -12.68
C VAL A 220 -16.78 -22.10 -12.79
N ILE A 221 -15.48 -22.33 -12.86
CA ILE A 221 -14.92 -23.71 -12.94
C ILE A 221 -15.17 -24.51 -11.66
N ALA A 222 -15.21 -23.84 -10.50
CA ALA A 222 -15.51 -24.53 -9.23
C ALA A 222 -16.93 -25.11 -9.17
N ASP A 223 -17.86 -24.62 -9.97
CA ASP A 223 -19.23 -25.13 -10.07
C ASP A 223 -19.34 -26.30 -11.09
N VAL A 224 -18.30 -26.58 -11.88
CA VAL A 224 -18.28 -27.72 -12.79
C VAL A 224 -18.17 -29.05 -11.99
N PRO A 225 -19.04 -30.04 -12.23
CA PRO A 225 -18.96 -31.31 -11.53
C PRO A 225 -17.60 -31.99 -11.68
N ASP A 226 -17.05 -32.52 -10.57
CA ASP A 226 -15.78 -33.26 -10.54
C ASP A 226 -16.00 -34.69 -11.02
N GLU A 227 -16.16 -34.87 -12.33
CA GLU A 227 -16.39 -36.13 -12.98
C GLU A 227 -15.12 -36.66 -13.65
N HIS A 228 -15.03 -37.98 -13.76
CA HIS A 228 -13.88 -38.62 -14.42
C HIS A 228 -13.90 -38.39 -15.92
N LEU A 229 -12.71 -38.21 -16.51
CA LEU A 229 -12.57 -38.23 -17.95
C LEU A 229 -13.00 -39.60 -18.51
N PRO A 230 -13.53 -39.67 -19.76
CA PRO A 230 -13.92 -40.92 -20.38
C PRO A 230 -12.74 -41.91 -20.47
N ALA A 231 -12.96 -43.16 -20.11
CA ALA A 231 -11.93 -44.18 -20.23
C ALA A 231 -11.67 -44.52 -21.72
N GLY A 232 -10.41 -44.74 -22.07
CA GLY A 232 -10.06 -45.16 -23.43
C GLY A 232 -9.72 -44.06 -24.39
N TYR A 233 -9.74 -42.79 -23.97
CA TYR A 233 -9.45 -41.61 -24.81
C TYR A 233 -8.04 -41.59 -25.42
N LEU A 234 -7.09 -42.36 -24.86
CA LEU A 234 -5.74 -42.48 -25.46
C LEU A 234 -5.76 -43.33 -26.76
N ALA A 235 -6.69 -44.25 -26.88
CA ALA A 235 -6.88 -45.07 -28.08
C ALA A 235 -7.86 -44.40 -29.08
N ASP A 236 -8.83 -43.69 -28.54
CA ASP A 236 -9.84 -42.97 -29.32
C ASP A 236 -10.03 -41.53 -28.73
N PRO A 237 -9.25 -40.55 -29.22
CA PRO A 237 -9.33 -39.18 -28.75
C PRO A 237 -10.70 -38.51 -28.95
N ASP A 238 -11.54 -39.03 -29.85
CA ASP A 238 -12.86 -38.43 -30.13
C ASP A 238 -13.83 -38.60 -28.96
N LEU A 239 -13.62 -39.64 -28.12
CA LEU A 239 -14.36 -39.79 -26.86
C LEU A 239 -14.22 -38.59 -25.92
N LEU A 240 -13.02 -38.00 -25.85
CA LEU A 240 -12.77 -36.88 -24.99
C LEU A 240 -13.14 -35.55 -25.70
N SER A 241 -12.85 -35.42 -26.99
CA SER A 241 -13.00 -34.14 -27.72
C SER A 241 -14.46 -33.72 -27.84
N ALA A 242 -15.38 -34.68 -28.07
CA ALA A 242 -16.81 -34.35 -28.18
C ALA A 242 -17.37 -33.84 -26.84
N GLU A 243 -17.10 -34.55 -25.75
CA GLU A 243 -17.57 -34.18 -24.42
C GLU A 243 -16.89 -32.86 -23.94
N LEU A 244 -15.60 -32.68 -24.21
CA LEU A 244 -14.89 -31.46 -23.93
C LEU A 244 -15.51 -30.25 -24.62
N ALA A 245 -15.92 -30.37 -25.88
CA ALA A 245 -16.56 -29.29 -26.62
C ALA A 245 -17.90 -28.87 -25.97
N GLU A 246 -18.70 -29.81 -25.52
CA GLU A 246 -19.97 -29.52 -24.81
C GLU A 246 -19.70 -28.78 -23.47
N ARG A 247 -18.74 -29.28 -22.68
CA ARG A 247 -18.36 -28.66 -21.40
C ARG A 247 -17.78 -27.26 -21.57
N LEU A 248 -16.93 -27.07 -22.58
CA LEU A 248 -16.41 -25.73 -22.92
C LEU A 248 -17.53 -24.76 -23.31
N ALA A 249 -18.54 -25.22 -24.07
CA ALA A 249 -19.69 -24.40 -24.41
C ALA A 249 -20.50 -24.02 -23.17
N ALA A 250 -20.74 -24.94 -22.25
CA ALA A 250 -21.45 -24.68 -20.99
C ALA A 250 -20.69 -23.64 -20.14
N VAL A 251 -19.40 -23.82 -19.93
CA VAL A 251 -18.55 -22.86 -19.19
C VAL A 251 -18.56 -21.49 -19.86
N ALA A 252 -18.48 -21.43 -21.20
CA ALA A 252 -18.53 -20.16 -21.91
C ALA A 252 -19.87 -19.43 -21.72
N ASP A 253 -20.98 -20.18 -21.62
CA ASP A 253 -22.30 -19.61 -21.34
C ASP A 253 -22.42 -19.13 -19.89
N ASP A 254 -21.82 -19.82 -18.93
CA ASP A 254 -21.74 -19.38 -17.53
C ASP A 254 -20.92 -18.11 -17.40
N VAL A 255 -19.76 -18.02 -18.07
CA VAL A 255 -18.94 -16.81 -18.13
C VAL A 255 -19.74 -15.61 -18.72
N ARG A 256 -20.55 -15.84 -19.77
CA ARG A 256 -21.40 -14.76 -20.35
C ARG A 256 -22.49 -14.29 -19.41
N ARG A 257 -22.93 -15.14 -18.46
CA ARG A 257 -23.96 -14.81 -17.46
C ARG A 257 -23.42 -14.10 -16.23
N LEU A 258 -22.07 -13.97 -16.09
CA LEU A 258 -21.49 -13.23 -14.98
C LEU A 258 -22.03 -11.80 -14.90
N ASP A 259 -22.48 -11.41 -13.72
CA ASP A 259 -22.93 -10.04 -13.43
C ASP A 259 -21.70 -9.13 -13.19
N ALA A 260 -21.27 -8.41 -14.23
CA ALA A 260 -20.13 -7.50 -14.12
C ALA A 260 -20.28 -6.43 -13.02
N PRO A 261 -21.46 -5.77 -12.83
CA PRO A 261 -21.69 -4.91 -11.68
C PRO A 261 -21.50 -5.60 -10.32
N ALA A 262 -21.98 -6.83 -10.15
CA ALA A 262 -21.80 -7.58 -8.91
C ALA A 262 -20.34 -7.94 -8.69
N ALA A 263 -19.64 -8.41 -9.73
CA ALA A 263 -18.21 -8.73 -9.68
C ALA A 263 -17.35 -7.49 -9.32
N THR A 264 -17.70 -6.32 -9.88
CA THR A 264 -17.03 -5.04 -9.56
C THR A 264 -17.23 -4.66 -8.09
N ARG A 265 -18.47 -4.77 -7.59
CA ARG A 265 -18.75 -4.52 -6.16
C ARG A 265 -17.98 -5.49 -5.26
N ALA A 266 -17.96 -6.77 -5.58
CA ALA A 266 -17.22 -7.78 -4.83
C ALA A 266 -15.72 -7.49 -4.80
N GLN A 267 -15.14 -7.06 -5.93
CA GLN A 267 -13.73 -6.66 -6.01
C GLN A 267 -13.44 -5.44 -5.11
N ALA A 268 -14.29 -4.41 -5.13
CA ALA A 268 -14.15 -3.24 -4.28
C ALA A 268 -14.29 -3.60 -2.79
N GLU A 269 -15.29 -4.41 -2.43
CA GLU A 269 -15.47 -4.90 -1.06
C GLU A 269 -14.27 -5.70 -0.56
N GLN A 270 -13.75 -6.61 -1.38
CA GLN A 270 -12.56 -7.40 -1.05
C GLN A 270 -11.35 -6.49 -0.81
N PHE A 271 -11.15 -5.50 -1.68
CA PHE A 271 -10.06 -4.53 -1.51
C PHE A 271 -10.24 -3.73 -0.21
N LEU A 272 -11.44 -3.20 0.05
CA LEU A 272 -11.75 -2.36 1.21
C LEU A 272 -11.86 -3.10 2.54
N SER A 273 -11.85 -4.43 2.56
CA SER A 273 -11.90 -5.25 3.79
C SER A 273 -10.67 -6.13 4.00
N GLY A 274 -9.81 -6.27 3.00
CA GLY A 274 -8.60 -7.10 3.02
C GLY A 274 -7.30 -6.33 3.24
N ARG A 275 -7.35 -5.10 3.74
CA ARG A 275 -6.17 -4.26 4.00
C ARG A 275 -5.45 -4.70 5.29
N PRO A 276 -4.14 -4.45 5.43
CA PRO A 276 -3.45 -4.65 6.69
C PRO A 276 -4.07 -3.78 7.82
N PRO A 277 -4.15 -4.30 9.06
CA PRO A 277 -4.67 -3.54 10.18
C PRO A 277 -3.79 -2.31 10.49
N ARG A 278 -4.43 -1.17 10.77
CA ARG A 278 -3.78 0.09 11.08
C ARG A 278 -4.33 0.63 12.39
N VAL A 279 -3.57 0.47 13.46
CA VAL A 279 -4.00 0.78 14.82
C VAL A 279 -2.99 1.65 15.59
N ALA A 280 -2.21 2.47 14.89
CA ALA A 280 -1.29 3.41 15.52
C ALA A 280 -2.04 4.31 16.52
N GLY A 281 -1.55 4.43 17.76
CA GLY A 281 -2.21 5.19 18.82
C GLY A 281 -3.35 4.48 19.55
N ALA A 282 -3.71 3.25 19.20
CA ALA A 282 -4.84 2.52 19.80
C ALA A 282 -4.74 2.32 21.34
N LEU A 283 -3.54 2.26 21.90
CA LEU A 283 -3.37 2.18 23.36
C LEU A 283 -3.81 3.49 24.05
N LEU A 284 -3.46 4.63 23.45
CA LEU A 284 -3.86 5.94 23.95
C LEU A 284 -5.37 6.17 23.79
N ASP A 285 -5.94 5.68 22.71
CA ASP A 285 -7.40 5.70 22.50
C ASP A 285 -8.11 4.84 23.56
N ARG A 286 -7.58 3.66 23.91
CA ARG A 286 -8.14 2.82 24.99
C ARG A 286 -8.07 3.48 26.35
N GLU A 287 -6.98 4.17 26.64
CA GLU A 287 -6.84 4.95 27.86
C GLU A 287 -7.87 6.11 27.92
N ALA A 288 -8.03 6.84 26.81
CA ALA A 288 -9.04 7.89 26.70
C ALA A 288 -10.47 7.34 26.88
N LEU A 289 -10.76 6.17 26.28
CA LEU A 289 -12.05 5.48 26.46
C LEU A 289 -12.29 5.05 27.91
N ALA A 290 -11.25 4.65 28.63
CA ALA A 290 -11.35 4.28 30.05
C ALA A 290 -11.65 5.49 30.94
N ARG A 291 -11.14 6.67 30.58
CA ARG A 291 -11.49 7.94 31.25
C ARG A 291 -12.91 8.41 30.91
N GLY A 292 -13.49 7.91 29.84
CA GLY A 292 -14.82 8.25 29.34
C GLY A 292 -14.80 9.29 28.24
N LEU A 293 -15.71 9.14 27.27
CA LEU A 293 -15.99 10.18 26.27
C LEU A 293 -17.15 11.03 26.75
N SER A 294 -17.08 12.33 26.48
CA SER A 294 -18.19 13.27 26.63
C SER A 294 -18.81 13.62 25.27
N ALA A 295 -19.95 14.30 25.28
CA ALA A 295 -20.60 14.80 24.08
C ALA A 295 -19.68 15.75 23.27
N ASP A 296 -18.73 16.42 23.93
CA ASP A 296 -17.82 17.41 23.34
C ASP A 296 -16.46 16.83 22.99
N THR A 297 -16.21 15.55 23.27
CA THR A 297 -14.92 14.93 22.98
C THR A 297 -14.65 14.96 21.46
N VAL A 298 -13.56 15.62 21.09
CA VAL A 298 -13.16 15.68 19.67
C VAL A 298 -12.61 14.34 19.22
N LEU A 299 -13.18 13.83 18.15
CA LEU A 299 -12.76 12.62 17.48
C LEU A 299 -12.28 12.97 16.06
N ARG A 300 -11.30 12.23 15.56
CA ARG A 300 -10.81 12.37 14.19
C ARG A 300 -10.93 11.05 13.46
N ARG A 301 -11.27 11.08 12.19
CA ARG A 301 -11.15 9.91 11.36
C ARG A 301 -9.68 9.62 11.10
N ARG A 302 -9.26 8.37 11.33
CA ARG A 302 -7.86 7.97 11.16
C ARG A 302 -7.50 8.01 9.67
N ALA A 303 -6.35 8.61 9.33
CA ALA A 303 -5.87 8.73 7.96
C ALA A 303 -5.72 7.37 7.28
N GLY A 304 -6.06 7.27 6.01
CA GLY A 304 -5.95 6.05 5.21
C GLY A 304 -6.85 4.89 5.67
N HIS A 305 -7.87 5.16 6.51
CA HIS A 305 -8.90 4.17 6.85
C HIS A 305 -10.15 4.39 5.98
N PRO A 306 -10.57 3.37 5.20
CA PRO A 306 -11.84 3.44 4.49
C PRO A 306 -13.00 3.41 5.48
N CYS A 307 -14.12 3.99 5.08
CA CYS A 307 -15.41 3.82 5.74
C CYS A 307 -16.48 3.77 4.64
N GLU A 308 -16.52 2.66 3.94
CA GLU A 308 -17.56 2.42 2.93
C GLU A 308 -18.76 1.77 3.58
N VAL A 309 -19.95 2.29 3.28
CA VAL A 309 -21.20 1.88 3.92
C VAL A 309 -22.07 1.11 2.92
N VAL A 310 -22.15 -0.19 3.11
CA VAL A 310 -22.88 -1.11 2.24
C VAL A 310 -24.19 -1.54 2.93
N PRO A 311 -25.37 -1.33 2.34
CA PRO A 311 -26.64 -1.84 2.87
C PRO A 311 -26.66 -3.38 2.91
N ASP A 312 -27.22 -3.95 3.99
CA ASP A 312 -27.32 -5.40 4.21
C ASP A 312 -28.65 -5.71 4.95
N GLY A 313 -29.77 -5.60 4.25
CA GLY A 313 -31.10 -5.76 4.82
C GLY A 313 -31.41 -4.73 5.92
N GLU A 314 -31.70 -5.21 7.13
CA GLU A 314 -31.93 -4.36 8.31
C GLU A 314 -30.62 -3.85 8.98
N SER A 315 -29.49 -4.13 8.37
CA SER A 315 -28.16 -3.76 8.83
C SER A 315 -27.40 -2.97 7.79
N LEU A 316 -26.30 -2.36 8.20
CA LEU A 316 -25.25 -1.79 7.36
C LEU A 316 -23.96 -2.54 7.62
N ARG A 317 -23.20 -2.80 6.57
CA ARG A 317 -21.82 -3.24 6.66
C ARG A 317 -20.90 -2.05 6.42
N LEU A 318 -20.05 -1.75 7.38
CA LEU A 318 -18.99 -0.74 7.27
C LEU A 318 -17.69 -1.46 6.93
N LEU A 319 -17.13 -1.19 5.77
CA LEU A 319 -15.84 -1.73 5.34
C LEU A 319 -14.75 -0.83 5.90
N LEU A 320 -13.96 -1.33 6.85
CA LEU A 320 -13.02 -0.54 7.66
C LEU A 320 -11.55 -0.85 7.35
N GLY A 321 -11.28 -1.42 6.18
CA GLY A 321 -9.93 -1.74 5.74
C GLY A 321 -9.52 -3.18 6.04
N ASP A 322 -9.45 -3.57 7.28
CA ASP A 322 -9.04 -4.92 7.71
C ASP A 322 -10.21 -5.77 8.25
N ARG A 323 -11.41 -5.18 8.27
CA ARG A 323 -12.61 -5.84 8.83
C ARG A 323 -13.91 -5.21 8.32
N VAL A 324 -15.00 -5.92 8.57
CA VAL A 324 -16.36 -5.45 8.33
C VAL A 324 -17.07 -5.30 9.69
N LEU A 325 -17.57 -4.10 9.97
CA LEU A 325 -18.40 -3.84 11.14
C LEU A 325 -19.87 -3.80 10.73
N ARG A 326 -20.71 -4.62 11.38
CA ARG A 326 -22.18 -4.57 11.18
C ARG A 326 -22.83 -3.67 12.22
N VAL A 327 -23.70 -2.79 11.76
CA VAL A 327 -24.51 -1.91 12.61
C VAL A 327 -25.96 -1.89 12.11
N PRO A 328 -26.95 -1.60 12.97
CA PRO A 328 -28.36 -1.49 12.54
C PRO A 328 -28.55 -0.41 11.47
N ALA A 329 -29.45 -0.67 10.48
CA ALA A 329 -29.72 0.25 9.38
C ALA A 329 -30.21 1.64 9.84
N ARG A 330 -30.87 1.74 11.00
CA ARG A 330 -31.29 3.01 11.59
C ARG A 330 -30.17 3.98 11.94
N LEU A 331 -28.90 3.51 11.95
CA LEU A 331 -27.72 4.35 12.20
C LEU A 331 -27.16 4.98 10.91
N ARG A 332 -27.84 4.82 9.76
CA ARG A 332 -27.35 5.25 8.44
C ARG A 332 -26.89 6.71 8.45
N GLU A 333 -27.75 7.62 8.86
CA GLU A 333 -27.44 9.06 8.85
C GLU A 333 -26.22 9.39 9.72
N ALA A 334 -26.12 8.77 10.91
CA ALA A 334 -24.98 8.99 11.79
C ALA A 334 -23.66 8.42 11.21
N VAL A 335 -23.74 7.27 10.56
CA VAL A 335 -22.56 6.65 9.91
C VAL A 335 -22.14 7.46 8.69
N ASP A 336 -23.06 8.01 7.91
CA ASP A 336 -22.77 8.87 6.77
C ASP A 336 -22.06 10.17 7.22
N VAL A 337 -22.44 10.76 8.36
CA VAL A 337 -21.71 11.86 8.99
C VAL A 337 -20.28 11.46 9.34
N VAL A 338 -20.09 10.29 9.98
CA VAL A 338 -18.74 9.79 10.31
C VAL A 338 -17.91 9.55 9.05
N ALA A 339 -18.51 8.98 8.01
CA ALA A 339 -17.81 8.67 6.76
C ALA A 339 -17.35 9.92 6.00
N SER A 340 -18.14 10.99 6.06
CA SER A 340 -17.88 12.23 5.30
C SER A 340 -17.11 13.29 6.07
N THR A 341 -17.01 13.18 7.41
CA THR A 341 -16.47 14.24 8.27
C THR A 341 -15.12 13.81 8.89
N PRO A 342 -14.01 14.48 8.58
CA PRO A 342 -12.70 14.12 9.11
C PRO A 342 -12.52 14.39 10.61
N ARG A 343 -13.32 15.30 11.19
CA ARG A 343 -13.28 15.68 12.61
C ARG A 343 -14.69 15.96 13.11
N LEU A 344 -15.11 15.28 14.18
CA LEU A 344 -16.45 15.38 14.74
C LEU A 344 -16.43 15.21 16.27
N ALA A 345 -17.53 15.53 16.93
CA ALA A 345 -17.80 15.17 18.32
C ALA A 345 -19.09 14.33 18.40
N PRO A 346 -19.30 13.53 19.47
CA PRO A 346 -20.53 12.73 19.61
C PRO A 346 -21.83 13.55 19.45
N ARG A 347 -21.84 14.80 19.92
CA ARG A 347 -22.99 15.72 19.78
C ARG A 347 -23.33 16.11 18.32
N ASP A 348 -22.40 15.92 17.38
CA ASP A 348 -22.58 16.28 15.97
C ASP A 348 -23.35 15.18 15.21
N LEU A 349 -23.56 14.02 15.85
CA LEU A 349 -24.27 12.91 15.23
C LEU A 349 -25.80 13.07 15.42
N PRO A 350 -26.60 12.72 14.39
CA PRO A 350 -28.06 12.76 14.45
C PRO A 350 -28.64 11.59 15.27
N LEU A 351 -28.26 11.51 16.55
CA LEU A 351 -28.64 10.49 17.51
C LEU A 351 -28.92 11.12 18.88
N ASP A 352 -29.61 10.39 19.73
CA ASP A 352 -29.66 10.77 21.14
C ASP A 352 -28.26 10.70 21.78
N PRO A 353 -27.98 11.47 22.86
CA PRO A 353 -26.63 11.58 23.41
C PRO A 353 -25.99 10.24 23.84
N GLU A 354 -26.80 9.31 24.34
CA GLU A 354 -26.30 8.00 24.79
C GLU A 354 -25.92 7.12 23.60
N SER A 355 -26.78 7.03 22.59
CA SER A 355 -26.53 6.29 21.35
C SER A 355 -25.32 6.86 20.59
N ALA A 356 -25.17 8.19 20.52
CA ALA A 356 -24.01 8.84 19.91
C ALA A 356 -22.70 8.44 20.60
N LEU A 357 -22.66 8.46 21.93
CA LEU A 357 -21.49 8.04 22.71
C LEU A 357 -21.19 6.55 22.51
N VAL A 358 -22.20 5.68 22.47
CA VAL A 358 -22.04 4.24 22.23
C VAL A 358 -21.42 3.99 20.87
N LEU A 359 -21.97 4.63 19.82
CA LEU A 359 -21.44 4.51 18.45
C LEU A 359 -19.98 5.01 18.37
N CYS A 360 -19.69 6.20 18.88
CA CYS A 360 -18.36 6.76 18.89
C CYS A 360 -17.34 5.87 19.63
N ARG A 361 -17.69 5.36 20.82
CA ARG A 361 -16.85 4.40 21.56
C ARG A 361 -16.56 3.15 20.76
N ARG A 362 -17.56 2.63 20.05
CA ARG A 362 -17.38 1.46 19.18
C ARG A 362 -16.44 1.77 18.05
N LEU A 363 -16.62 2.88 17.32
CA LEU A 363 -15.78 3.25 16.18
C LEU A 363 -14.33 3.57 16.58
N VAL A 364 -14.10 4.11 17.77
CA VAL A 364 -12.75 4.27 18.33
C VAL A 364 -12.11 2.91 18.62
N ARG A 365 -12.85 1.97 19.22
CA ARG A 365 -12.35 0.60 19.48
C ARG A 365 -12.02 -0.16 18.19
N GLU A 366 -12.80 0.06 17.13
CA GLU A 366 -12.57 -0.53 15.81
C GLU A 366 -11.45 0.16 15.03
N GLY A 367 -10.92 1.28 15.52
CA GLY A 367 -9.79 1.98 14.92
C GLY A 367 -10.16 2.94 13.80
N LEU A 368 -11.45 3.12 13.46
CA LEU A 368 -11.89 4.10 12.47
C LEU A 368 -11.70 5.53 12.98
N LEU A 369 -12.08 5.77 14.23
CA LEU A 369 -11.89 7.05 14.89
C LEU A 369 -10.72 6.97 15.90
N GLU A 370 -10.08 8.10 16.13
CA GLU A 370 -9.12 8.32 17.20
C GLU A 370 -9.55 9.51 18.05
N VAL A 371 -9.20 9.49 19.33
CA VAL A 371 -9.48 10.62 20.24
C VAL A 371 -8.52 11.76 19.91
N GLY A 372 -9.06 12.95 19.61
CA GLY A 372 -8.27 14.14 19.30
C GLY A 372 -7.33 14.49 20.45
N ARG A 373 -6.07 14.70 20.10
CA ARG A 373 -4.98 15.09 21.00
C ARG A 373 -4.56 16.51 20.71
#